data_645559e6b303f359611deca2cd684611
#
_entry.id   645559e6b303f359611deca2cd684611
#
_cell.length_a   1.000
_cell.length_b   1.000
_cell.length_c   1.000
_cell.angle_alpha   90.00
_cell.angle_beta   90.00
_cell.angle_gamma   90.00
#
_symmetry.space_group_name_H-M   'P 1'
#
loop_
_entity.id
_entity.type
_entity.pdbx_description
1 polymer ?
#
loop_
_entity_poly.entity_id
_entity_poly.type
_entity_poly.pdbx_seq_one_letter_code
_entity_poly.pdbx_strand_id
1 'polypeptide(L)'
;MNRFATLILAATTLAATPAFAGNYSAKPATAPASTRIIARDISWACGAAACQGNTVESRPAVLCQGLAKRAGQLESFIADGRAFSAAELAKCNLSAKGGTKGAAAVANAN
;
A
#
# COMPACT_ATOMS: atom_id res chain seq x y z
N MET A 1 -32.47 -46.10 31.10
CA MET A 1 -31.11 -45.62 30.94
C MET A 1 -31.05 -44.77 29.69
N ASN A 2 -31.16 -43.51 29.88
CA ASN A 2 -31.13 -42.58 28.76
C ASN A 2 -29.72 -42.17 28.48
N ARG A 3 -29.19 -42.69 27.40
CA ARG A 3 -27.92 -42.23 26.91
C ARG A 3 -28.18 -41.10 25.94
N PHE A 4 -28.11 -39.90 26.44
CA PHE A 4 -28.13 -38.75 25.58
C PHE A 4 -26.74 -38.66 24.95
N ALA A 5 -26.65 -39.06 23.72
CA ALA A 5 -25.50 -38.77 22.91
C ALA A 5 -25.60 -37.27 22.54
N THR A 6 -24.85 -36.48 23.25
CA THR A 6 -24.72 -35.08 22.89
C THR A 6 -23.85 -35.01 21.64
N LEU A 7 -24.50 -34.85 20.53
CA LEU A 7 -23.82 -34.51 19.29
C LEU A 7 -23.39 -33.07 19.45
N ILE A 8 -22.15 -32.88 19.80
CA ILE A 8 -21.52 -31.55 19.72
C ILE A 8 -21.26 -31.31 18.26
N LEU A 9 -22.13 -30.58 17.65
CA LEU A 9 -21.91 -30.05 16.33
C LEU A 9 -20.83 -28.96 16.47
N ALA A 10 -19.59 -29.35 16.20
CA ALA A 10 -18.54 -28.35 16.06
C ALA A 10 -18.80 -27.58 14.79
N ALA A 11 -19.41 -26.43 14.94
CA ALA A 11 -19.52 -25.47 13.85
C ALA A 11 -18.13 -24.93 13.57
N THR A 12 -17.44 -25.52 12.61
CA THR A 12 -16.24 -24.93 12.07
C THR A 12 -16.68 -23.73 11.26
N THR A 13 -16.65 -22.58 11.86
CA THR A 13 -16.75 -21.34 11.12
C THR A 13 -15.48 -21.21 10.30
N LEU A 14 -15.57 -21.56 9.03
CA LEU A 14 -14.58 -21.16 8.06
C LEU A 14 -14.67 -19.64 7.97
N ALA A 15 -13.78 -18.96 8.67
CA ALA A 15 -13.55 -17.58 8.41
C ALA A 15 -13.08 -17.48 6.96
N ALA A 16 -13.95 -17.02 6.07
CA ALA A 16 -13.57 -16.73 4.72
C ALA A 16 -12.57 -15.59 4.79
N THR A 17 -11.29 -15.92 4.74
CA THR A 17 -10.27 -14.92 4.49
C THR A 17 -10.57 -14.39 3.09
N PRO A 18 -10.84 -13.11 2.98
CA PRO A 18 -11.03 -12.53 1.68
C PRO A 18 -9.78 -12.81 0.87
N ALA A 19 -10.00 -13.29 -0.32
CA ALA A 19 -8.90 -13.55 -1.24
C ALA A 19 -8.41 -12.23 -1.76
N PHE A 20 -7.42 -11.62 -1.11
CA PHE A 20 -6.90 -10.47 -1.68
C PHE A 20 -5.76 -10.05 -1.31
N ALA A 21 -5.87 -9.51 -1.89
CA ALA A 21 -5.83 -8.11 -2.01
C ALA A 21 -4.92 -7.60 -0.98
N GLY A 22 -3.75 -7.18 -1.38
CA GLY A 22 -2.84 -6.52 -0.46
C GLY A 22 -3.43 -5.24 0.08
N ASN A 23 -3.20 -4.99 1.34
CA ASN A 23 -3.43 -3.69 1.95
C ASN A 23 -2.15 -2.88 1.83
N TYR A 24 -2.28 -1.70 1.26
CA TYR A 24 -1.15 -0.81 1.03
C TYR A 24 -1.35 0.49 1.78
N SER A 25 -0.30 0.96 2.40
CA SER A 25 -0.28 2.26 3.08
C SER A 25 0.98 3.01 2.69
N ALA A 26 0.85 4.28 2.42
CA ALA A 26 1.97 5.12 2.03
C ALA A 26 1.86 6.48 2.69
N LYS A 27 3.01 7.04 3.04
CA LYS A 27 3.07 8.39 3.59
C LYS A 27 3.77 9.30 2.59
N PRO A 28 3.04 10.18 1.90
CA PRO A 28 3.65 11.19 1.05
C PRO A 28 4.47 12.18 1.87
N ALA A 29 5.55 12.66 1.29
CA ALA A 29 6.36 13.72 1.92
C ALA A 29 5.58 15.02 2.06
N THR A 30 4.70 15.27 1.10
CA THR A 30 3.80 16.42 1.10
C THR A 30 2.37 15.93 0.96
N ALA A 31 1.46 16.46 1.75
CA ALA A 31 0.06 16.06 1.69
C ALA A 31 -0.48 16.29 0.26
N PRO A 32 -1.10 15.25 -0.36
CA PRO A 32 -1.65 15.41 -1.70
C PRO A 32 -2.77 16.45 -1.73
N ALA A 33 -2.89 17.14 -2.84
CA ALA A 33 -3.97 18.10 -3.04
C ALA A 33 -5.33 17.41 -3.15
N SER A 34 -5.34 16.14 -3.57
CA SER A 34 -6.56 15.35 -3.72
C SER A 34 -6.66 14.28 -2.65
N THR A 35 -7.86 14.11 -2.09
CA THR A 35 -8.14 13.05 -1.11
C THR A 35 -8.29 11.68 -1.76
N ARG A 36 -8.40 11.64 -3.07
CA ARG A 36 -8.46 10.40 -3.84
C ARG A 36 -7.49 10.46 -4.99
N ILE A 37 -6.64 9.45 -5.08
CA ILE A 37 -5.69 9.30 -6.16
C ILE A 37 -5.95 7.97 -6.83
N ILE A 38 -6.13 7.98 -8.14
CA ILE A 38 -6.22 6.75 -8.92
C ILE A 38 -4.91 6.59 -9.65
N ALA A 39 -4.20 5.54 -9.31
CA ALA A 39 -2.93 5.21 -9.92
C ALA A 39 -2.99 3.75 -10.37
N ARG A 40 -2.81 3.50 -11.64
CA ARG A 40 -3.05 2.19 -12.25
C ARG A 40 -4.50 1.77 -11.96
N ASP A 41 -4.72 0.58 -11.45
CA ASP A 41 -6.08 0.07 -11.16
C ASP A 41 -6.44 0.18 -9.68
N ILE A 42 -5.70 0.98 -8.93
CA ILE A 42 -5.95 1.13 -7.51
C ILE A 42 -6.41 2.54 -7.19
N SER A 43 -7.41 2.62 -6.34
CA SER A 43 -7.88 3.89 -5.80
C SER A 43 -7.29 4.08 -4.41
N TRP A 44 -6.54 5.16 -4.24
CA TRP A 44 -5.93 5.52 -2.97
C TRP A 44 -6.77 6.56 -2.26
N ALA A 45 -7.08 6.30 -1.01
CA ALA A 45 -7.71 7.30 -0.14
C ALA A 45 -6.62 7.99 0.65
N CYS A 46 -6.43 9.27 0.42
CA CYS A 46 -5.38 10.06 1.03
C CYS A 46 -5.94 11.01 2.06
N GLY A 47 -5.42 10.93 3.29
CA GLY A 47 -5.66 11.91 4.34
C GLY A 47 -4.45 12.80 4.53
N ALA A 48 -4.46 13.58 5.60
CA ALA A 48 -3.34 14.46 5.93
C ALA A 48 -2.05 13.70 6.25
N ALA A 49 -2.17 12.48 6.77
CA ALA A 49 -1.04 11.70 7.26
C ALA A 49 -0.60 10.59 6.29
N ALA A 50 -1.52 9.98 5.56
CA ALA A 50 -1.20 8.81 4.76
C ALA A 50 -2.23 8.55 3.67
N CYS A 51 -1.81 7.81 2.65
CA CYS A 51 -2.70 7.26 1.63
C CYS A 51 -2.85 5.76 1.87
N GLN A 52 -4.06 5.25 1.70
CA GLN A 52 -4.35 3.84 1.85
C GLN A 52 -5.06 3.31 0.61
N GLY A 53 -4.70 2.11 0.21
CA GLY A 53 -5.30 1.47 -0.94
C GLY A 53 -5.28 -0.03 -0.83
N ASN A 54 -6.21 -0.67 -1.54
CA ASN A 54 -6.31 -2.11 -1.61
C ASN A 54 -6.36 -2.53 -3.06
N THR A 55 -5.70 -3.62 -3.38
CA THR A 55 -5.71 -4.17 -4.73
C THR A 55 -5.46 -5.66 -4.72
N VAL A 56 -5.90 -6.33 -5.77
CA VAL A 56 -5.60 -7.73 -6.01
C VAL A 56 -4.22 -7.92 -6.64
N GLU A 57 -3.60 -6.87 -7.09
CA GLU A 57 -2.25 -6.93 -7.63
C GLU A 57 -1.23 -7.21 -6.55
N SER A 58 -0.21 -8.00 -6.89
CA SER A 58 0.84 -8.39 -5.96
C SER A 58 2.21 -7.82 -6.31
N ARG A 59 2.24 -6.68 -6.98
CA ARG A 59 3.49 -6.00 -7.36
C ARG A 59 3.69 -4.72 -6.55
N PRO A 60 4.15 -4.82 -5.31
CA PRO A 60 4.26 -3.64 -4.44
C PRO A 60 5.13 -2.53 -5.03
N ALA A 61 6.25 -2.88 -5.68
CA ALA A 61 7.14 -1.90 -6.27
C ALA A 61 6.44 -1.08 -7.37
N VAL A 62 5.65 -1.74 -8.20
CA VAL A 62 4.90 -1.07 -9.28
C VAL A 62 3.82 -0.16 -8.70
N LEU A 63 3.13 -0.61 -7.66
CA LEU A 63 2.11 0.18 -7.00
C LEU A 63 2.70 1.41 -6.33
N CYS A 64 3.84 1.24 -5.68
CA CYS A 64 4.56 2.35 -5.07
C CYS A 64 4.95 3.40 -6.11
N GLN A 65 5.53 2.98 -7.22
CA GLN A 65 5.91 3.87 -8.31
C GLN A 65 4.70 4.60 -8.91
N GLY A 66 3.60 3.89 -9.09
CA GLY A 66 2.36 4.47 -9.59
C GLY A 66 1.83 5.56 -8.68
N LEU A 67 1.85 5.32 -7.39
CA LEU A 67 1.42 6.31 -6.41
C LEU A 67 2.38 7.51 -6.38
N ALA A 68 3.68 7.25 -6.39
CA ALA A 68 4.68 8.31 -6.37
C ALA A 68 4.57 9.24 -7.58
N LYS A 69 4.21 8.71 -8.74
CA LYS A 69 3.96 9.53 -9.94
C LYS A 69 2.83 10.53 -9.73
N ARG A 70 1.86 10.20 -8.91
CA ARG A 70 0.67 11.02 -8.68
C ARG A 70 0.79 11.88 -7.43
N ALA A 71 1.29 11.29 -6.36
CA ALA A 71 1.34 11.95 -5.06
C ALA A 71 2.65 12.68 -4.79
N GLY A 72 3.69 12.39 -5.55
CA GLY A 72 5.04 12.88 -5.30
C GLY A 72 5.85 11.93 -4.43
N GLN A 73 6.94 12.41 -3.89
CA GLN A 73 7.85 11.61 -3.08
C GLN A 73 7.14 10.99 -1.88
N LEU A 74 7.41 9.73 -1.63
CA LEU A 74 6.87 8.99 -0.49
C LEU A 74 7.94 8.84 0.58
N GLU A 75 7.58 9.10 1.83
CA GLU A 75 8.45 8.88 2.97
C GLU A 75 8.42 7.42 3.43
N SER A 76 7.30 6.74 3.20
CA SER A 76 7.16 5.34 3.55
C SER A 76 6.17 4.66 2.62
N PHE A 77 6.33 3.35 2.46
CA PHE A 77 5.41 2.51 1.75
C PHE A 77 5.35 1.15 2.45
N ILE A 78 4.17 0.73 2.81
CA ILE A 78 3.93 -0.52 3.53
C ILE A 78 3.02 -1.39 2.69
N ALA A 79 3.49 -2.58 2.39
CA ALA A 79 2.75 -3.58 1.62
C ALA A 79 2.43 -4.76 2.52
N ASP A 80 1.15 -4.98 2.82
CA ASP A 80 0.69 -6.08 3.68
C ASP A 80 1.44 -6.13 5.02
N GLY A 81 1.64 -4.99 5.64
CA GLY A 81 2.33 -4.90 6.92
C GLY A 81 3.85 -4.89 6.83
N ARG A 82 4.43 -5.06 5.63
CA ARG A 82 5.87 -5.02 5.44
C ARG A 82 6.29 -3.67 4.87
N ALA A 83 7.08 -2.95 5.64
CA ALA A 83 7.61 -1.66 5.19
C ALA A 83 8.71 -1.85 4.14
N PHE A 84 8.71 -0.97 3.14
CA PHE A 84 9.80 -0.93 2.17
C PHE A 84 11.09 -0.53 2.85
N SER A 85 12.18 -1.15 2.44
CA SER A 85 13.51 -0.72 2.84
C SER A 85 13.84 0.65 2.21
N ALA A 86 14.86 1.29 2.72
CA ALA A 86 15.33 2.56 2.17
C ALA A 86 15.68 2.45 0.68
N ALA A 87 16.28 1.33 0.28
CA ALA A 87 16.64 1.09 -1.11
C ALA A 87 15.40 0.89 -2.00
N GLU A 88 14.43 0.12 -1.53
CA GLU A 88 13.17 -0.09 -2.26
C GLU A 88 12.41 1.22 -2.41
N LEU A 89 12.34 2.00 -1.36
CA LEU A 89 11.66 3.29 -1.35
C LEU A 89 12.36 4.30 -2.28
N ALA A 90 13.67 4.30 -2.31
CA ALA A 90 14.44 5.16 -3.21
C ALA A 90 14.14 4.83 -4.67
N LYS A 91 14.08 3.56 -5.03
CA LYS A 91 13.69 3.15 -6.37
C LYS A 91 12.27 3.58 -6.73
N CYS A 92 11.35 3.43 -5.79
CA CYS A 92 9.98 3.90 -5.95
C CYS A 92 9.95 5.40 -6.25
N ASN A 93 10.68 6.16 -5.47
CA ASN A 93 10.70 7.62 -5.55
C ASN A 93 11.39 8.17 -6.80
N LEU A 94 12.12 7.35 -7.53
CA LEU A 94 12.62 7.76 -8.84
C LEU A 94 11.49 8.10 -9.82
N SER A 95 10.32 7.54 -9.59
CA SER A 95 9.13 7.82 -10.39
C SER A 95 8.31 8.99 -9.86
N ALA A 96 8.71 9.59 -8.75
CA ALA A 96 7.93 10.63 -8.09
C ALA A 96 7.76 11.85 -8.97
N LYS A 97 6.54 12.40 -8.93
CA LYS A 97 6.18 13.59 -9.67
C LYS A 97 7.01 14.77 -9.19
N GLY A 98 7.97 15.18 -10.01
CA GLY A 98 8.70 16.42 -9.82
C GLY A 98 9.73 16.45 -8.67
N GLY A 99 9.40 15.88 -7.53
CA GLY A 99 10.19 16.08 -6.32
C GLY A 99 11.47 15.27 -6.28
N THR A 100 11.36 13.96 -6.27
CA THR A 100 12.54 13.08 -6.15
C THR A 100 13.41 13.14 -7.39
N LYS A 101 12.81 13.34 -8.53
CA LYS A 101 13.59 13.52 -9.76
C LYS A 101 14.48 14.71 -9.67
N GLY A 102 13.96 15.82 -9.14
CA GLY A 102 14.76 16.99 -8.87
C GLY A 102 15.82 16.74 -7.82
N ALA A 103 15.47 16.09 -6.73
CA ALA A 103 16.41 15.74 -5.67
C ALA A 103 17.49 14.79 -6.17
N ALA A 104 17.12 13.78 -6.96
CA ALA A 104 18.06 12.85 -7.55
C ALA A 104 19.00 13.55 -8.54
N ALA A 105 18.48 14.45 -9.34
CA ALA A 105 19.29 15.24 -10.27
C ALA A 105 20.27 16.14 -9.53
N VAL A 106 19.84 16.76 -8.44
CA VAL A 106 20.72 17.57 -7.59
C VAL A 106 21.79 16.72 -6.95
N ALA A 107 21.42 15.55 -6.42
CA ALA A 107 22.38 14.63 -5.81
C ALA A 107 23.39 14.14 -6.85
N ASN A 108 22.98 13.93 -8.07
CA ASN A 108 23.86 13.49 -9.16
C ASN A 108 24.72 14.62 -9.74
N ALA A 109 24.33 15.85 -9.54
CA ALA A 109 25.06 17.01 -10.00
C ALA A 109 26.24 17.37 -9.07
N ASN A 110 26.28 16.77 -7.92
CA ASN A 110 27.34 17.02 -6.94
C ASN A 110 28.53 16.10 -7.14
#